data_7b84c8edfecfb4a813be242447e022e3
#
_entry.id   7b84c8edfecfb4a813be242447e022e3
#
_cell.length_a   1.000
_cell.length_b   1.000
_cell.length_c   1.000
_cell.angle_alpha   90.00
_cell.angle_beta   90.00
_cell.angle_gamma   90.00
#
_symmetry.space_group_name_H-M   'P 1'
#
loop_
_entity.id
_entity.type
_entity.pdbx_description
1 polymer ?
#
loop_
_entity_poly.entity_id
_entity_poly.type
_entity_poly.pdbx_seq_one_letter_code
_entity_poly.pdbx_strand_id
1 'polypeptide(L)'
;MTLEEKLWKTFNKALGQFQLIDEDDRILVGLSGGKDSLCLLEFLARRSKVHVPHFTVEALHVRMENIHYETDTTYLQSFCNHLDVPLHIITTSFATTPDATASVSDVSATTPDAFPSGKGKQKPACFLCSWQRRKQLFNLAQELGCTKIALGHHQDDIIHTALMNLTFQGHFSTMPAKLRMRKMPLTIIRPLCLCQEADIRAYAEQQGYEKQLKQCPYEKATNRTTASELFAHIQQLNPEARYCIWRALESDNKLVEY
;
A
#
# COMPACT_ATOMS: atom_id res chain seq x y z
N MET A 1 -11.57 -25.16 6.00
CA MET A 1 -11.50 -23.76 5.49
C MET A 1 -10.30 -23.67 4.58
N THR A 2 -10.51 -23.39 3.32
CA THR A 2 -9.43 -23.21 2.33
C THR A 2 -8.63 -21.94 2.63
N LEU A 3 -7.45 -21.80 2.00
CA LEU A 3 -6.64 -20.58 2.13
C LEU A 3 -7.40 -19.35 1.61
N GLU A 4 -8.08 -19.49 0.48
CA GLU A 4 -8.92 -18.43 -0.10
C GLU A 4 -10.03 -18.01 0.88
N GLU A 5 -10.78 -18.97 1.44
CA GLU A 5 -11.82 -18.69 2.43
C GLU A 5 -11.26 -17.96 3.67
N LYS A 6 -10.07 -18.36 4.15
CA LYS A 6 -9.38 -17.72 5.27
C LYS A 6 -9.05 -16.25 4.94
N LEU A 7 -8.40 -16.01 3.80
CA LEU A 7 -8.04 -14.67 3.35
C LEU A 7 -9.28 -13.80 3.11
N TRP A 8 -10.28 -14.34 2.43
CA TRP A 8 -11.54 -13.63 2.16
C TRP A 8 -12.26 -13.23 3.45
N LYS A 9 -12.33 -14.14 4.42
CA LYS A 9 -12.90 -13.85 5.74
C LYS A 9 -12.13 -12.77 6.47
N THR A 10 -10.78 -12.83 6.43
CA THR A 10 -9.91 -11.86 7.08
C THR A 10 -9.99 -10.49 6.44
N PHE A 11 -10.05 -10.43 5.10
CA PHE A 11 -10.28 -9.21 4.33
C PHE A 11 -11.62 -8.56 4.70
N ASN A 12 -12.72 -9.32 4.68
CA ASN A 12 -14.04 -8.78 5.05
C ASN A 12 -14.11 -8.35 6.53
N LYS A 13 -13.39 -9.04 7.42
CA LYS A 13 -13.23 -8.60 8.81
C LYS A 13 -12.56 -7.23 8.89
N ALA A 14 -11.51 -6.99 8.12
CA ALA A 14 -10.85 -5.68 8.07
C ALA A 14 -11.78 -4.58 7.57
N LEU A 15 -12.55 -4.85 6.50
CA LEU A 15 -13.54 -3.90 5.98
C LEU A 15 -14.54 -3.47 7.04
N GLY A 16 -15.10 -4.42 7.78
CA GLY A 16 -16.09 -4.15 8.83
C GLY A 16 -15.47 -3.51 10.08
N GLN A 17 -14.36 -4.05 10.58
CA GLN A 17 -13.73 -3.59 11.83
C GLN A 17 -13.26 -2.14 11.74
N PHE A 18 -12.71 -1.73 10.59
CA PHE A 18 -12.17 -0.38 10.40
C PHE A 18 -13.11 0.51 9.57
N GLN A 19 -14.31 0.03 9.21
CA GLN A 19 -15.27 0.76 8.38
C GLN A 19 -14.58 1.37 7.15
N LEU A 20 -13.93 0.51 6.35
CA LEU A 20 -13.05 0.94 5.26
C LEU A 20 -13.83 1.39 4.02
N ILE A 21 -15.04 0.87 3.80
CA ILE A 21 -15.85 1.14 2.61
C ILE A 21 -17.23 1.60 3.05
N ASP A 22 -17.67 2.72 2.49
CA ASP A 22 -18.98 3.30 2.68
C ASP A 22 -19.84 3.13 1.40
N GLU A 23 -21.14 3.40 1.49
CA GLU A 23 -22.04 3.38 0.34
C GLU A 23 -21.61 4.44 -0.70
N ASP A 24 -21.70 4.10 -1.98
CA ASP A 24 -21.36 4.93 -3.13
C ASP A 24 -19.88 5.36 -3.22
N ASP A 25 -18.99 4.66 -2.51
CA ASP A 25 -17.56 4.92 -2.65
C ASP A 25 -17.04 4.64 -4.07
N ARG A 26 -16.13 5.49 -4.53
CA ARG A 26 -15.29 5.26 -5.72
C ARG A 26 -13.88 5.03 -5.25
N ILE A 27 -13.37 3.82 -5.46
CA ILE A 27 -12.08 3.37 -4.91
C ILE A 27 -11.06 3.24 -6.03
N LEU A 28 -9.95 3.98 -5.92
CA LEU A 28 -8.79 3.82 -6.79
C LEU A 28 -7.75 2.91 -6.13
N VAL A 29 -7.44 1.80 -6.77
CA VAL A 29 -6.43 0.84 -6.30
C VAL A 29 -5.06 1.18 -6.90
N GLY A 30 -4.06 1.37 -6.06
CA GLY A 30 -2.66 1.48 -6.50
C GLY A 30 -2.11 0.10 -6.90
N LEU A 31 -2.10 -0.19 -8.19
CA LEU A 31 -1.69 -1.47 -8.76
C LEU A 31 -0.20 -1.46 -9.12
N SER A 32 0.65 -1.99 -8.23
CA SER A 32 2.09 -2.05 -8.46
C SER A 32 2.54 -3.23 -9.35
N GLY A 33 1.64 -4.19 -9.61
CA GLY A 33 1.95 -5.47 -10.25
C GLY A 33 2.53 -6.53 -9.32
N GLY A 34 2.75 -6.21 -8.04
CA GLY A 34 3.15 -7.21 -7.04
C GLY A 34 1.95 -7.98 -6.48
N LYS A 35 2.22 -9.17 -5.93
CA LYS A 35 1.22 -10.11 -5.38
C LYS A 35 0.17 -9.45 -4.47
N ASP A 36 0.60 -8.51 -3.62
CA ASP A 36 -0.28 -7.88 -2.64
C ASP A 36 -1.29 -6.93 -3.31
N SER A 37 -0.84 -6.18 -4.32
CA SER A 37 -1.72 -5.28 -5.08
C SER A 37 -2.67 -6.03 -6.02
N LEU A 38 -2.25 -7.18 -6.57
CA LEU A 38 -3.12 -8.06 -7.37
C LEU A 38 -4.19 -8.71 -6.49
N CYS A 39 -3.81 -9.27 -5.34
CA CYS A 39 -4.73 -9.84 -4.36
C CYS A 39 -5.75 -8.79 -3.87
N LEU A 40 -5.29 -7.57 -3.56
CA LEU A 40 -6.16 -6.47 -3.16
C LEU A 40 -7.20 -6.15 -4.24
N LEU A 41 -6.74 -6.02 -5.50
CA LEU A 41 -7.61 -5.68 -6.62
C LEU A 41 -8.67 -6.76 -6.86
N GLU A 42 -8.27 -8.03 -6.87
CA GLU A 42 -9.17 -9.16 -7.02
C GLU A 42 -10.23 -9.19 -5.92
N PHE A 43 -9.82 -9.02 -4.66
CA PHE A 43 -10.76 -9.04 -3.54
C PHE A 43 -11.70 -7.84 -3.52
N LEU A 44 -11.24 -6.65 -3.89
CA LEU A 44 -12.10 -5.48 -4.02
C LEU A 44 -13.07 -5.62 -5.19
N ALA A 45 -12.62 -6.12 -6.34
CA ALA A 45 -13.46 -6.38 -7.51
C ALA A 45 -14.54 -7.44 -7.21
N ARG A 46 -14.17 -8.51 -6.48
CA ARG A 46 -15.15 -9.51 -6.01
C ARG A 46 -16.15 -8.90 -5.01
N ARG A 47 -15.67 -8.06 -4.11
CA ARG A 47 -16.51 -7.44 -3.07
C ARG A 47 -17.45 -6.39 -3.63
N SER A 48 -17.06 -5.66 -4.68
CA SER A 48 -17.94 -4.68 -5.35
C SER A 48 -19.14 -5.31 -6.06
N LYS A 49 -19.08 -6.62 -6.36
CA LYS A 49 -20.23 -7.37 -6.93
C LYS A 49 -21.29 -7.75 -5.86
N VAL A 50 -21.05 -7.45 -4.59
CA VAL A 50 -22.00 -7.62 -3.49
C VAL A 50 -22.77 -6.31 -3.28
N HIS A 51 -24.10 -6.37 -3.18
CA HIS A 51 -24.97 -5.21 -3.23
C HIS A 51 -24.80 -4.19 -2.09
N VAL A 52 -24.30 -4.58 -0.92
CA VAL A 52 -24.18 -3.68 0.24
C VAL A 52 -22.83 -3.83 0.93
N PRO A 53 -22.07 -2.73 1.10
CA PRO A 53 -22.26 -1.43 0.45
C PRO A 53 -22.02 -1.52 -1.06
N HIS A 54 -22.74 -0.70 -1.83
CA HIS A 54 -22.44 -0.48 -3.25
C HIS A 54 -21.22 0.42 -3.39
N PHE A 55 -20.26 0.06 -4.23
CA PHE A 55 -19.10 0.88 -4.54
C PHE A 55 -18.47 0.46 -5.88
N THR A 56 -17.67 1.32 -6.46
CA THR A 56 -16.95 1.06 -7.70
C THR A 56 -15.44 1.01 -7.48
N VAL A 57 -14.75 0.25 -8.35
CA VAL A 57 -13.29 0.04 -8.26
C VAL A 57 -12.65 0.37 -9.59
N GLU A 58 -11.59 1.15 -9.53
CA GLU A 58 -10.69 1.42 -10.65
C GLU A 58 -9.25 1.16 -10.21
N ALA A 59 -8.35 0.89 -11.16
CA ALA A 59 -6.95 0.59 -10.87
C ALA A 59 -6.02 1.59 -11.57
N LEU A 60 -4.92 1.98 -10.90
CA LEU A 60 -3.85 2.77 -11.48
C LEU A 60 -2.52 2.04 -11.39
N HIS A 61 -1.87 1.84 -12.53
CA HIS A 61 -0.46 1.47 -12.62
C HIS A 61 0.38 2.69 -13.01
N VAL A 62 1.39 3.03 -12.18
CA VAL A 62 2.32 4.13 -12.48
C VAL A 62 3.64 3.56 -12.97
N ARG A 63 3.98 3.84 -14.22
CA ARG A 63 5.20 3.46 -14.90
C ARG A 63 6.25 4.57 -14.76
N MET A 64 7.50 4.18 -14.45
CA MET A 64 8.61 5.14 -14.33
C MET A 64 9.52 5.00 -15.55
N GLU A 65 9.64 6.04 -16.38
CA GLU A 65 10.46 6.02 -17.61
C GLU A 65 11.94 5.83 -17.34
N ASN A 66 12.44 6.44 -16.28
CA ASN A 66 13.86 6.44 -15.95
C ASN A 66 14.29 5.29 -15.05
N ILE A 67 13.42 4.29 -14.86
CA ILE A 67 13.75 3.04 -14.17
C ILE A 67 13.42 1.90 -15.10
N HIS A 68 14.44 1.19 -15.54
CA HIS A 68 14.27 0.00 -16.34
C HIS A 68 13.79 -1.16 -15.47
N TYR A 69 12.49 -1.27 -15.25
CA TYR A 69 11.91 -2.54 -14.88
C TYR A 69 10.75 -2.88 -15.81
N GLU A 70 10.79 -4.11 -16.22
CA GLU A 70 9.78 -4.67 -17.09
C GLU A 70 8.56 -5.05 -16.23
N THR A 71 7.66 -4.09 -16.07
CA THR A 71 6.30 -4.44 -15.69
C THR A 71 5.57 -4.83 -16.95
N ASP A 72 5.13 -6.08 -17.04
CA ASP A 72 4.27 -6.48 -18.14
C ASP A 72 2.88 -5.84 -17.98
N THR A 73 2.69 -4.74 -18.69
CA THR A 73 1.41 -4.02 -18.70
C THR A 73 0.33 -4.80 -19.42
N THR A 74 0.68 -5.72 -20.32
CA THR A 74 -0.27 -6.62 -21.03
C THR A 74 -0.92 -7.57 -20.04
N TYR A 75 -0.09 -8.16 -19.16
CA TYR A 75 -0.61 -8.99 -18.07
C TYR A 75 -1.54 -8.22 -17.15
N LEU A 76 -1.15 -7.02 -16.73
CA LEU A 76 -1.99 -6.18 -15.85
C LEU A 76 -3.32 -5.80 -16.52
N GLN A 77 -3.28 -5.49 -17.83
CA GLN A 77 -4.50 -5.18 -18.58
C GLN A 77 -5.42 -6.40 -18.68
N SER A 78 -4.86 -7.58 -18.97
CA SER A 78 -5.61 -8.83 -19.03
C SER A 78 -6.22 -9.19 -17.68
N PHE A 79 -5.44 -9.03 -16.60
CA PHE A 79 -5.89 -9.27 -15.22
C PHE A 79 -7.06 -8.34 -14.83
N CYS A 80 -6.95 -7.04 -15.12
CA CYS A 80 -8.01 -6.07 -14.85
C CYS A 80 -9.26 -6.34 -15.70
N ASN A 81 -9.09 -6.68 -16.98
CA ASN A 81 -10.20 -7.02 -17.86
C ASN A 81 -10.97 -8.25 -17.36
N HIS A 82 -10.27 -9.27 -16.85
CA HIS A 82 -10.89 -10.46 -16.27
C HIS A 82 -11.75 -10.14 -15.04
N LEU A 83 -11.37 -9.11 -14.30
CA LEU A 83 -12.08 -8.64 -13.09
C LEU A 83 -13.19 -7.61 -13.40
N ASP A 84 -13.35 -7.17 -14.65
CA ASP A 84 -14.21 -6.04 -15.05
C ASP A 84 -13.82 -4.72 -14.37
N VAL A 85 -12.52 -4.46 -14.17
CA VAL A 85 -11.99 -3.25 -13.52
C VAL A 85 -11.25 -2.39 -14.53
N PRO A 86 -11.62 -1.10 -14.70
CA PRO A 86 -10.86 -0.16 -15.54
C PRO A 86 -9.43 0.00 -15.04
N LEU A 87 -8.44 -0.13 -15.94
CA LEU A 87 -7.03 0.11 -15.65
C LEU A 87 -6.54 1.40 -16.32
N HIS A 88 -6.03 2.31 -15.51
CA HIS A 88 -5.31 3.49 -15.95
C HIS A 88 -3.80 3.22 -15.88
N ILE A 89 -3.06 3.59 -16.93
CA ILE A 89 -1.60 3.50 -16.97
C ILE A 89 -1.04 4.91 -17.17
N ILE A 90 -0.32 5.41 -16.17
CA ILE A 90 0.32 6.72 -16.24
C ILE A 90 1.83 6.52 -16.27
N THR A 91 2.49 7.11 -17.26
CA THR A 91 3.94 7.13 -17.35
C THR A 91 4.46 8.46 -16.81
N THR A 92 5.46 8.42 -15.94
CA THR A 92 6.09 9.59 -15.32
C THR A 92 7.59 9.36 -15.11
N SER A 93 8.32 10.44 -14.89
CA SER A 93 9.73 10.39 -14.59
C SER A 93 10.08 11.27 -13.39
N PHE A 94 11.27 11.09 -12.83
CA PHE A 94 11.82 12.00 -11.83
C PHE A 94 13.25 12.37 -12.17
N ALA A 95 13.61 13.64 -11.95
CA ALA A 95 14.96 14.10 -12.15
C ALA A 95 15.85 13.72 -10.95
N THR A 96 17.03 13.18 -11.22
CA THR A 96 18.07 12.90 -10.22
C THR A 96 19.11 14.03 -10.12
N THR A 97 18.93 15.12 -10.90
CA THR A 97 19.87 16.27 -10.97
C THR A 97 19.60 17.29 -9.87
N PRO A 98 20.64 18.09 -9.46
CA PRO A 98 20.56 19.04 -8.34
C PRO A 98 19.59 20.20 -8.54
N ASP A 99 19.15 20.48 -9.76
CA ASP A 99 18.41 21.70 -10.13
C ASP A 99 16.89 21.59 -10.08
N ALA A 100 16.32 20.52 -9.58
CA ALA A 100 14.87 20.43 -9.45
C ALA A 100 14.38 21.19 -8.19
N THR A 101 14.55 22.51 -8.14
CA THR A 101 13.73 23.42 -7.33
C THR A 101 12.34 23.59 -7.95
N ALA A 102 11.67 22.50 -8.26
CA ALA A 102 10.24 22.54 -8.50
C ALA A 102 9.60 22.84 -7.14
N SER A 103 8.96 23.97 -7.04
CA SER A 103 8.18 24.46 -5.91
C SER A 103 7.27 23.34 -5.39
N VAL A 104 7.71 22.71 -4.30
CA VAL A 104 6.90 21.76 -3.55
C VAL A 104 6.01 22.60 -2.63
N SER A 105 4.98 23.20 -3.20
CA SER A 105 3.89 23.73 -2.41
C SER A 105 3.06 22.53 -1.94
N ASP A 106 3.27 22.21 -0.66
CA ASP A 106 2.28 21.65 0.24
C ASP A 106 1.59 20.31 -0.10
N VAL A 107 2.35 19.24 -0.12
CA VAL A 107 1.80 17.99 0.41
C VAL A 107 2.54 17.72 1.72
N SER A 108 2.03 18.27 2.81
CA SER A 108 2.49 17.98 4.16
C SER A 108 2.36 16.48 4.40
N ALA A 109 3.51 15.84 4.46
CA ALA A 109 3.64 14.41 4.67
C ALA A 109 3.24 14.08 6.11
N THR A 110 2.00 13.66 6.28
CA THR A 110 1.57 12.80 7.40
C THR A 110 1.68 11.34 6.96
N THR A 111 2.84 10.94 6.44
CA THR A 111 3.21 9.55 6.30
C THR A 111 4.47 9.31 7.13
N PRO A 112 4.60 8.15 7.81
CA PRO A 112 5.73 7.84 8.69
C PRO A 112 7.10 7.80 8.02
N ASP A 113 7.20 8.06 6.73
CA ASP A 113 8.44 8.10 5.94
C ASP A 113 9.08 9.50 5.84
N ALA A 114 8.68 10.45 6.71
CA ALA A 114 9.32 11.75 6.78
C ALA A 114 10.69 11.63 7.47
N PHE A 115 11.73 11.30 6.72
CA PHE A 115 13.10 11.51 7.17
C PHE A 115 13.34 13.01 7.40
N PRO A 116 14.02 13.39 8.50
CA PRO A 116 14.33 14.78 8.77
C PRO A 116 15.14 15.36 7.60
N SER A 117 14.61 16.36 6.94
CA SER A 117 15.27 17.09 5.87
C SER A 117 16.41 17.92 6.45
N GLY A 118 17.60 17.34 6.51
CA GLY A 118 18.83 18.12 6.70
C GLY A 118 18.99 19.01 5.47
N LYS A 119 19.12 20.31 5.68
CA LYS A 119 19.37 21.30 4.62
C LYS A 119 20.54 20.84 3.75
N GLY A 120 20.30 20.63 2.44
CA GLY A 120 21.35 20.42 1.42
C GLY A 120 21.63 19.00 0.97
N LYS A 121 20.97 17.94 1.44
CA LYS A 121 21.19 16.57 0.94
C LYS A 121 20.18 16.22 -0.17
N GLN A 122 20.70 15.74 -1.32
CA GLN A 122 19.87 15.18 -2.39
C GLN A 122 18.96 14.08 -1.85
N LYS A 123 17.67 14.14 -2.20
CA LYS A 123 16.72 13.09 -1.81
C LYS A 123 17.05 11.79 -2.54
N PRO A 124 17.06 10.63 -1.87
CA PRO A 124 17.34 9.34 -2.51
C PRO A 124 16.38 9.07 -3.69
N ALA A 125 16.88 8.41 -4.74
CA ALA A 125 16.08 8.05 -5.91
C ALA A 125 14.81 7.27 -5.55
N CYS A 126 14.88 6.36 -4.57
CA CYS A 126 13.72 5.62 -4.07
C CYS A 126 12.65 6.53 -3.45
N PHE A 127 13.05 7.61 -2.78
CA PHE A 127 12.13 8.60 -2.24
C PHE A 127 11.41 9.34 -3.37
N LEU A 128 12.15 9.83 -4.38
CA LEU A 128 11.60 10.54 -5.53
C LEU A 128 10.65 9.66 -6.33
N CYS A 129 11.03 8.41 -6.58
CA CYS A 129 10.19 7.42 -7.23
C CYS A 129 8.86 7.20 -6.48
N SER A 130 8.93 6.94 -5.16
CA SER A 130 7.75 6.73 -4.33
C SER A 130 6.87 7.98 -4.26
N TRP A 131 7.48 9.16 -4.21
CA TRP A 131 6.77 10.43 -4.21
C TRP A 131 6.01 10.67 -5.52
N GLN A 132 6.67 10.45 -6.67
CA GLN A 132 6.03 10.59 -7.99
C GLN A 132 4.86 9.63 -8.17
N ARG A 133 5.02 8.37 -7.77
CA ARG A 133 3.92 7.39 -7.82
C ARG A 133 2.73 7.83 -6.99
N ARG A 134 2.97 8.29 -5.76
CA ARG A 134 1.90 8.81 -4.90
C ARG A 134 1.23 10.04 -5.51
N LYS A 135 2.02 10.98 -6.05
CA LYS A 135 1.48 12.17 -6.72
C LYS A 135 0.52 11.81 -7.85
N GLN A 136 0.89 10.88 -8.73
CA GLN A 136 0.02 10.44 -9.82
C GLN A 136 -1.25 9.74 -9.29
N LEU A 137 -1.11 8.94 -8.23
CA LEU A 137 -2.24 8.27 -7.61
C LEU A 137 -3.26 9.27 -7.03
N PHE A 138 -2.78 10.32 -6.35
CA PHE A 138 -3.64 11.37 -5.81
C PHE A 138 -4.27 12.23 -6.91
N ASN A 139 -3.50 12.60 -7.94
CA ASN A 139 -4.01 13.41 -9.05
C ASN A 139 -5.15 12.67 -9.77
N LEU A 140 -4.94 11.42 -10.15
CA LEU A 140 -5.96 10.64 -10.83
C LEU A 140 -7.18 10.39 -9.93
N ALA A 141 -6.98 10.13 -8.64
CA ALA A 141 -8.09 9.95 -7.71
C ALA A 141 -8.99 11.19 -7.64
N GLN A 142 -8.40 12.39 -7.66
CA GLN A 142 -9.16 13.64 -7.71
C GLN A 142 -9.85 13.85 -9.06
N GLU A 143 -9.17 13.58 -10.17
CA GLU A 143 -9.71 13.70 -11.52
C GLU A 143 -10.93 12.79 -11.74
N LEU A 144 -10.86 11.56 -11.27
CA LEU A 144 -11.93 10.59 -11.35
C LEU A 144 -13.04 10.81 -10.29
N GLY A 145 -12.86 11.73 -9.35
CA GLY A 145 -13.77 11.94 -8.23
C GLY A 145 -13.83 10.73 -7.28
N CYS A 146 -12.72 10.01 -7.12
CA CYS A 146 -12.64 8.94 -6.14
C CYS A 146 -12.72 9.47 -4.72
N THR A 147 -13.37 8.72 -3.84
CA THR A 147 -13.48 9.01 -2.41
C THR A 147 -12.38 8.34 -1.61
N LYS A 148 -11.87 7.22 -2.14
CA LYS A 148 -10.85 6.39 -1.46
C LYS A 148 -9.73 5.94 -2.39
N ILE A 149 -8.56 5.78 -1.78
CA ILE A 149 -7.39 5.14 -2.40
C ILE A 149 -7.09 3.89 -1.60
N ALA A 150 -7.08 2.72 -2.25
CA ALA A 150 -6.73 1.45 -1.63
C ALA A 150 -5.29 1.03 -1.95
N LEU A 151 -4.55 0.65 -0.90
CA LEU A 151 -3.16 0.22 -1.00
C LEU A 151 -2.99 -1.21 -0.45
N GLY A 152 -2.19 -2.03 -1.12
CA GLY A 152 -1.97 -3.45 -0.81
C GLY A 152 -1.03 -3.72 0.38
N HIS A 153 -1.02 -2.85 1.39
CA HIS A 153 -0.25 -3.09 2.60
C HIS A 153 -0.98 -4.11 3.49
N HIS A 154 -0.24 -5.10 3.97
CA HIS A 154 -0.72 -6.19 4.80
C HIS A 154 -0.26 -6.05 6.27
N GLN A 155 -0.65 -6.98 7.14
CA GLN A 155 -0.38 -6.92 8.57
C GLN A 155 1.11 -6.80 8.89
N ASP A 156 1.96 -7.56 8.19
CA ASP A 156 3.41 -7.53 8.40
C ASP A 156 4.01 -6.15 8.09
N ASP A 157 3.55 -5.48 7.02
CA ASP A 157 3.97 -4.10 6.70
C ASP A 157 3.68 -3.13 7.83
N ILE A 158 2.50 -3.26 8.44
CA ILE A 158 2.06 -2.40 9.55
C ILE A 158 2.93 -2.64 10.78
N ILE A 159 3.19 -3.90 11.13
CA ILE A 159 4.03 -4.28 12.27
C ILE A 159 5.49 -3.86 12.02
N HIS A 160 6.05 -4.16 10.84
CA HIS A 160 7.42 -3.76 10.49
C HIS A 160 7.59 -2.24 10.54
N THR A 161 6.59 -1.48 10.07
CA THR A 161 6.61 -0.02 10.15
C THR A 161 6.55 0.47 11.60
N ALA A 162 5.75 -0.15 12.45
CA ALA A 162 5.71 0.19 13.88
C ALA A 162 7.06 -0.05 14.55
N LEU A 163 7.69 -1.20 14.31
CA LEU A 163 9.02 -1.51 14.83
C LEU A 163 10.08 -0.54 14.29
N MET A 164 10.05 -0.24 12.99
CA MET A 164 10.96 0.71 12.36
C MET A 164 10.83 2.11 12.98
N ASN A 165 9.60 2.60 13.13
CA ASN A 165 9.35 3.92 13.70
C ASN A 165 9.79 3.99 15.18
N LEU A 166 9.51 2.93 15.94
CA LEU A 166 9.90 2.85 17.35
C LEU A 166 11.43 2.83 17.51
N THR A 167 12.13 2.02 16.71
CA THR A 167 13.58 1.77 16.90
C THR A 167 14.47 2.81 16.23
N PHE A 168 14.05 3.39 15.10
CA PHE A 168 14.88 4.35 14.35
C PHE A 168 14.42 5.80 14.48
N GLN A 169 13.16 6.04 14.87
CA GLN A 169 12.59 7.39 14.94
C GLN A 169 12.11 7.78 16.36
N GLY A 170 12.06 6.83 17.29
CA GLY A 170 11.58 7.07 18.66
C GLY A 170 10.09 7.37 18.75
N HIS A 171 9.30 6.95 17.75
CA HIS A 171 7.85 7.17 17.69
C HIS A 171 7.08 5.86 17.62
N PHE A 172 6.13 5.67 18.53
CA PHE A 172 5.18 4.55 18.42
C PHE A 172 4.05 4.93 17.46
N SER A 173 4.27 4.68 16.19
CA SER A 173 3.34 4.96 15.09
C SER A 173 3.50 3.94 13.98
N THR A 174 2.48 3.81 13.13
CA THR A 174 2.50 2.89 11.97
C THR A 174 1.70 3.46 10.82
N MET A 175 1.52 2.65 9.76
CA MET A 175 0.57 2.93 8.68
C MET A 175 -0.85 2.55 9.14
N PRO A 176 -1.78 3.49 9.34
CA PRO A 176 -3.13 3.14 9.77
C PRO A 176 -3.90 2.36 8.69
N ALA A 177 -4.84 1.51 9.10
CA ALA A 177 -5.74 0.81 8.19
C ALA A 177 -6.66 1.79 7.43
N LYS A 178 -7.06 2.88 8.10
CA LYS A 178 -7.85 4.00 7.55
C LYS A 178 -7.20 5.32 7.91
N LEU A 179 -6.88 6.13 6.89
CA LEU A 179 -6.28 7.44 7.04
C LEU A 179 -7.08 8.47 6.24
N ARG A 180 -7.77 9.38 6.92
CA ARG A 180 -8.44 10.51 6.29
C ARG A 180 -7.46 11.64 6.01
N MET A 181 -7.37 12.07 4.76
CA MET A 181 -6.47 13.15 4.38
C MET A 181 -7.05 14.51 4.84
N ARG A 182 -6.22 15.32 5.51
CA ARG A 182 -6.66 16.62 6.05
C ARG A 182 -6.84 17.70 4.98
N LYS A 183 -6.07 17.62 3.89
CA LYS A 183 -6.02 18.68 2.85
C LYS A 183 -6.83 18.34 1.60
N MET A 184 -7.41 17.16 1.50
CA MET A 184 -8.18 16.72 0.35
C MET A 184 -9.27 15.73 0.77
N PRO A 185 -10.41 15.69 0.05
CA PRO A 185 -11.54 14.83 0.41
C PRO A 185 -11.28 13.36 0.01
N LEU A 186 -10.13 12.83 0.41
CA LEU A 186 -9.70 11.47 0.11
C LEU A 186 -9.37 10.72 1.40
N THR A 187 -9.68 9.43 1.41
CA THR A 187 -9.29 8.52 2.49
C THR A 187 -8.41 7.41 1.92
N ILE A 188 -7.24 7.18 2.52
CA ILE A 188 -6.40 6.03 2.20
C ILE A 188 -6.87 4.85 3.04
N ILE A 189 -7.11 3.70 2.40
CA ILE A 189 -7.52 2.46 3.06
C ILE A 189 -6.53 1.32 2.75
N ARG A 190 -6.41 0.39 3.71
CA ARG A 190 -5.55 -0.79 3.60
C ARG A 190 -6.34 -2.06 3.95
N PRO A 191 -7.16 -2.56 3.00
CA PRO A 191 -8.07 -3.68 3.27
C PRO A 191 -7.37 -4.99 3.63
N LEU A 192 -6.10 -5.18 3.26
CA LEU A 192 -5.30 -6.35 3.62
C LEU A 192 -4.61 -6.24 5.00
N CYS A 193 -4.90 -5.19 5.78
CA CYS A 193 -4.21 -4.88 7.05
C CYS A 193 -4.27 -6.01 8.10
N LEU A 194 -5.23 -6.91 8.03
CA LEU A 194 -5.32 -8.09 8.89
C LEU A 194 -4.75 -9.38 8.26
N CYS A 195 -4.45 -9.37 6.96
CA CYS A 195 -3.91 -10.51 6.23
C CYS A 195 -2.39 -10.62 6.46
N GLN A 196 -1.88 -11.82 6.65
CA GLN A 196 -0.44 -12.09 6.77
C GLN A 196 0.19 -12.23 5.38
N GLU A 197 1.43 -11.76 5.23
CA GLU A 197 2.17 -11.86 3.96
C GLU A 197 2.30 -13.32 3.48
N ALA A 198 2.53 -14.25 4.40
CA ALA A 198 2.68 -15.67 4.08
C ALA A 198 1.42 -16.25 3.41
N ASP A 199 0.23 -15.89 3.93
CA ASP A 199 -1.04 -16.33 3.35
C ASP A 199 -1.27 -15.71 1.96
N ILE A 200 -0.97 -14.41 1.78
CA ILE A 200 -1.10 -13.74 0.48
C ILE A 200 -0.13 -14.33 -0.54
N ARG A 201 1.09 -14.65 -0.13
CA ARG A 201 2.09 -15.28 -1.00
C ARG A 201 1.63 -16.65 -1.48
N ALA A 202 1.17 -17.51 -0.56
CA ALA A 202 0.66 -18.82 -0.89
C ALA A 202 -0.59 -18.74 -1.80
N TYR A 203 -1.47 -17.77 -1.57
CA TYR A 203 -2.62 -17.51 -2.41
C TYR A 203 -2.21 -17.09 -3.83
N ALA A 204 -1.29 -16.15 -3.94
CA ALA A 204 -0.77 -15.67 -5.22
C ALA A 204 -0.13 -16.82 -6.05
N GLU A 205 0.57 -17.74 -5.38
CA GLU A 205 1.14 -18.93 -6.02
C GLU A 205 0.03 -19.89 -6.50
N GLN A 206 -1.02 -20.11 -5.72
CA GLN A 206 -2.18 -20.93 -6.11
C GLN A 206 -2.96 -20.33 -7.28
N GLN A 207 -3.10 -19.00 -7.34
CA GLN A 207 -3.78 -18.29 -8.42
C GLN A 207 -2.90 -18.09 -9.65
N GLY A 208 -1.62 -18.44 -9.57
CA GLY A 208 -0.70 -18.28 -10.70
C GLY A 208 -0.40 -16.82 -11.05
N TYR A 209 -0.38 -15.91 -10.05
CA TYR A 209 -0.02 -14.52 -10.32
C TYR A 209 1.38 -14.42 -10.90
N GLU A 210 1.52 -13.74 -12.03
CA GLU A 210 2.81 -13.53 -12.65
C GLU A 210 3.71 -12.63 -11.80
N LYS A 211 4.92 -13.10 -11.53
CA LYS A 211 5.91 -12.32 -10.80
C LYS A 211 6.46 -11.23 -11.70
N GLN A 212 6.22 -9.98 -11.35
CA GLN A 212 6.85 -8.85 -11.99
C GLN A 212 8.34 -8.83 -11.66
N LEU A 213 9.21 -8.84 -12.67
CA LEU A 213 10.64 -8.76 -12.52
C LEU A 213 11.03 -7.30 -12.21
N LYS A 214 11.22 -7.00 -10.94
CA LYS A 214 11.71 -5.68 -10.50
C LYS A 214 13.24 -5.65 -10.56
N GLN A 215 13.79 -5.11 -11.61
CA GLN A 215 15.21 -4.79 -11.69
C GLN A 215 15.43 -3.32 -11.33
N CYS A 216 15.12 -2.94 -10.09
CA CYS A 216 15.37 -1.58 -9.65
C CYS A 216 16.85 -1.44 -9.25
N PRO A 217 17.67 -0.61 -9.95
CA PRO A 217 19.09 -0.45 -9.64
C PRO A 217 19.32 0.24 -8.28
N TYR A 218 18.27 0.82 -7.70
CA TYR A 218 18.33 1.52 -6.41
C TYR A 218 17.81 0.67 -5.24
N GLU A 219 17.43 -0.59 -5.48
CA GLU A 219 16.96 -1.49 -4.42
C GLU A 219 18.15 -1.96 -3.57
N LYS A 220 18.36 -1.31 -2.44
CA LYS A 220 19.35 -1.68 -1.43
C LYS A 220 18.64 -2.24 -0.21
N ALA A 221 19.37 -2.99 0.62
CA ALA A 221 18.90 -3.36 1.96
C ALA A 221 18.42 -2.10 2.70
N THR A 222 17.16 -2.10 3.11
CA THR A 222 16.51 -0.94 3.73
C THR A 222 16.22 -1.23 5.20
N ASN A 223 15.96 -0.20 5.99
CA ASN A 223 15.49 -0.36 7.38
C ASN A 223 14.26 -1.27 7.49
N ARG A 224 13.49 -1.43 6.41
CA ARG A 224 12.34 -2.35 6.34
C ARG A 224 12.80 -3.81 6.38
N THR A 225 13.89 -4.17 5.69
CA THR A 225 14.47 -5.51 5.75
C THR A 225 14.94 -5.82 7.17
N THR A 226 15.67 -4.88 7.79
CA THR A 226 16.11 -5.00 9.18
C THR A 226 14.94 -5.13 10.16
N ALA A 227 13.86 -4.38 9.97
CA ALA A 227 12.66 -4.50 10.81
C ALA A 227 11.95 -5.85 10.64
N SER A 228 11.95 -6.41 9.44
CA SER A 228 11.40 -7.76 9.18
C SER A 228 12.23 -8.84 9.87
N GLU A 229 13.57 -8.76 9.79
CA GLU A 229 14.48 -9.68 10.49
C GLU A 229 14.34 -9.58 12.00
N LEU A 230 14.27 -8.35 12.53
CA LEU A 230 14.01 -8.10 13.95
C LEU A 230 12.69 -8.74 14.40
N PHE A 231 11.63 -8.56 13.62
CA PHE A 231 10.33 -9.14 13.94
C PHE A 231 10.37 -10.67 13.94
N ALA A 232 11.04 -11.28 12.96
CA ALA A 232 11.22 -12.73 12.92
C ALA A 232 11.96 -13.25 14.17
N HIS A 233 12.97 -12.52 14.65
CA HIS A 233 13.67 -12.86 15.89
C HIS A 233 12.79 -12.70 17.13
N ILE A 234 12.01 -11.61 17.21
CA ILE A 234 11.05 -11.43 18.31
C ILE A 234 10.02 -12.57 18.36
N GLN A 235 9.54 -13.04 17.18
CA GLN A 235 8.59 -14.16 17.12
C GLN A 235 9.21 -15.49 17.56
N GLN A 236 10.52 -15.69 17.42
CA GLN A 236 11.22 -16.87 17.98
C GLN A 236 11.24 -16.83 19.50
N LEU A 237 11.40 -15.65 20.10
CA LEU A 237 11.39 -15.45 21.55
C LEU A 237 9.97 -15.49 22.14
N ASN A 238 9.01 -14.95 21.42
CA ASN A 238 7.61 -14.92 21.82
C ASN A 238 6.70 -15.19 20.62
N PRO A 239 6.13 -16.40 20.46
CA PRO A 239 5.21 -16.75 19.38
C PRO A 239 3.98 -15.83 19.29
N GLU A 240 3.53 -15.25 20.42
CA GLU A 240 2.39 -14.34 20.49
C GLU A 240 2.76 -12.87 20.16
N ALA A 241 4.01 -12.59 19.77
CA ALA A 241 4.50 -11.24 19.55
C ALA A 241 3.65 -10.47 18.49
N ARG A 242 3.20 -11.16 17.44
CA ARG A 242 2.31 -10.58 16.42
C ARG A 242 1.01 -10.05 17.05
N TYR A 243 0.38 -10.87 17.87
CA TYR A 243 -0.85 -10.51 18.55
C TYR A 243 -0.61 -9.36 19.56
N CYS A 244 0.45 -9.44 20.35
CA CYS A 244 0.78 -8.42 21.33
C CYS A 244 1.04 -7.04 20.70
N ILE A 245 1.84 -6.99 19.62
CA ILE A 245 2.13 -5.73 18.91
C ILE A 245 0.86 -5.18 18.27
N TRP A 246 0.07 -6.04 17.62
CA TRP A 246 -1.19 -5.62 17.01
C TRP A 246 -2.15 -5.02 18.04
N ARG A 247 -2.33 -5.70 19.16
CA ARG A 247 -3.17 -5.23 20.26
C ARG A 247 -2.69 -3.90 20.85
N ALA A 248 -1.38 -3.68 20.96
CA ALA A 248 -0.82 -2.40 21.40
C ALA A 248 -1.16 -1.28 20.40
N LEU A 249 -1.05 -1.54 19.08
CA LEU A 249 -1.43 -0.58 18.05
C LEU A 249 -2.93 -0.24 18.08
N GLU A 250 -3.79 -1.22 18.33
CA GLU A 250 -5.24 -1.01 18.51
C GLU A 250 -5.54 -0.19 19.76
N SER A 251 -4.97 -0.56 20.90
CA SER A 251 -5.19 0.11 22.19
C SER A 251 -4.75 1.58 22.17
N ASP A 252 -3.70 1.89 21.43
CA ASP A 252 -3.17 3.24 21.26
C ASP A 252 -3.80 4.02 20.08
N ASN A 253 -4.86 3.48 19.46
CA ASN A 253 -5.56 4.09 18.32
C ASN A 253 -4.64 4.43 17.14
N LYS A 254 -3.61 3.59 16.84
CA LYS A 254 -2.68 3.80 15.73
C LYS A 254 -3.18 3.27 14.38
N LEU A 255 -4.30 2.55 14.36
CA LEU A 255 -4.82 1.90 13.16
C LEU A 255 -5.90 2.70 12.43
N VAL A 256 -6.42 3.77 13.03
CA VAL A 256 -7.38 4.68 12.39
C VAL A 256 -6.95 6.12 12.69
N GLU A 257 -6.86 6.93 11.64
CA GLU A 257 -6.55 8.35 11.73
C GLU A 257 -7.61 9.16 10.96
N TYR A 258 -8.17 10.19 11.64
CA TYR A 258 -9.27 11.03 11.15
C TYR A 258 -8.81 12.44 10.80
#